data_c65dc4625bb4f3a6e4628cf48c977e05
#
_entry.id   c65dc4625bb4f3a6e4628cf48c977e05
#
_cell.length_a   1.000
_cell.length_b   1.000
_cell.length_c   1.000
_cell.angle_alpha   90.00
_cell.angle_beta   90.00
_cell.angle_gamma   90.00
#
_symmetry.space_group_name_H-M   'P 1'
#
loop_
_entity.id
_entity.type
_entity.pdbx_description
1 polymer ?
#
loop_
_entity_poly.entity_id
_entity_poly.type
_entity_poly.pdbx_seq_one_letter_code
_entity_poly.pdbx_strand_id
1 'polypeptide(L)'
;MLRGNYPATVDEKGRVKVPADFLAELRRAGKKFYVTSASGDHARVYPLKVWEEIEQKLAKKSSYNPAKQKYLARTNYYGQVVEVDGQGRILIPPVLRESAQMKGEVDVQGNLTYLQIWNHARFLEQLNRNPITAEDEKAFDELGI
;
A
#
# COMPACT_ATOMS: atom_id res chain seq x y z
N MET A 1 3.63 -11.56 -10.03
CA MET A 1 3.32 -10.15 -9.72
C MET A 1 1.90 -10.02 -9.18
N LEU A 2 1.71 -9.09 -8.26
CA LEU A 2 0.40 -8.84 -7.65
C LEU A 2 -0.45 -7.96 -8.57
N ARG A 3 -1.64 -8.46 -8.93
CA ARG A 3 -2.55 -7.75 -9.85
C ARG A 3 -4.00 -8.03 -9.49
N GLY A 4 -4.86 -7.08 -9.85
CA GLY A 4 -6.30 -7.19 -9.63
C GLY A 4 -6.76 -6.45 -8.38
N ASN A 5 -8.07 -6.38 -8.21
CA ASN A 5 -8.73 -5.69 -7.10
C ASN A 5 -9.74 -6.63 -6.45
N TYR A 6 -9.67 -6.77 -5.14
CA TYR A 6 -10.54 -7.66 -4.38
C TYR A 6 -11.19 -6.92 -3.22
N PRO A 7 -12.50 -7.07 -3.03
CA PRO A 7 -13.16 -6.51 -1.86
C PRO A 7 -12.76 -7.25 -0.59
N ALA A 8 -12.70 -6.52 0.51
CA ALA A 8 -12.44 -7.06 1.83
C ALA A 8 -13.12 -6.19 2.88
N THR A 9 -13.07 -6.61 4.14
CA THR A 9 -13.64 -5.87 5.26
C THR A 9 -12.60 -5.72 6.35
N VAL A 10 -12.55 -4.54 6.96
CA VAL A 10 -11.70 -4.30 8.13
C VAL A 10 -12.48 -4.70 9.38
N ASP A 11 -11.90 -5.56 10.21
CA ASP A 11 -12.55 -5.97 11.46
C ASP A 11 -12.41 -4.90 12.55
N GLU A 12 -13.07 -5.11 13.69
CA GLU A 12 -13.08 -4.15 14.81
C GLU A 12 -11.68 -3.84 15.37
N LYS A 13 -10.75 -4.79 15.21
CA LYS A 13 -9.36 -4.63 15.66
C LYS A 13 -8.45 -4.03 14.60
N GLY A 14 -9.01 -3.69 13.43
CA GLY A 14 -8.26 -3.08 12.34
C GLY A 14 -7.48 -4.05 11.47
N ARG A 15 -7.90 -5.31 11.44
CA ARG A 15 -7.27 -6.33 10.61
C ARG A 15 -8.04 -6.51 9.32
N VAL A 16 -7.32 -6.71 8.24
CA VAL A 16 -7.86 -6.97 6.89
C VAL A 16 -7.42 -8.35 6.45
N LYS A 17 -8.37 -9.17 6.02
CA LYS A 17 -8.04 -10.48 5.45
C LYS A 17 -7.45 -10.27 4.06
N VAL A 18 -6.26 -10.79 3.85
CA VAL A 18 -5.59 -10.74 2.55
C VAL A 18 -6.28 -11.74 1.61
N PRO A 19 -6.70 -11.32 0.42
CA PRO A 19 -7.25 -12.24 -0.57
C PRO A 19 -6.33 -13.43 -0.84
N ALA A 20 -6.92 -14.62 -0.98
CA ALA A 20 -6.16 -15.86 -1.14
C ALA A 20 -5.18 -15.81 -2.31
N ASP A 21 -5.58 -15.15 -3.41
CA ASP A 21 -4.72 -15.02 -4.61
C ASP A 21 -3.45 -14.22 -4.32
N PHE A 22 -3.50 -13.25 -3.41
CA PHE A 22 -2.33 -12.48 -3.01
C PHE A 22 -1.53 -13.15 -1.89
N LEU A 23 -2.22 -13.86 -1.00
CA LEU A 23 -1.62 -14.42 0.20
C LEU A 23 -0.48 -15.40 -0.10
N ALA A 24 -0.68 -16.27 -1.08
CA ALA A 24 0.34 -17.26 -1.48
C ALA A 24 1.61 -16.55 -1.99
N GLU A 25 1.46 -15.52 -2.81
CA GLU A 25 2.58 -14.76 -3.35
C GLU A 25 3.30 -13.94 -2.26
N LEU A 26 2.53 -13.32 -1.36
CA LEU A 26 3.10 -12.59 -0.24
C LEU A 26 3.90 -13.50 0.69
N ARG A 27 3.40 -14.68 0.99
CA ARG A 27 4.10 -15.64 1.85
C ARG A 27 5.42 -16.11 1.25
N ARG A 28 5.50 -16.21 -0.08
CA ARG A 28 6.77 -16.51 -0.76
C ARG A 28 7.79 -15.39 -0.62
N ALA A 29 7.33 -14.15 -0.48
CA ALA A 29 8.20 -12.99 -0.30
C ALA A 29 8.78 -12.87 1.12
N GLY A 30 8.22 -13.61 2.09
CA GLY A 30 8.68 -13.61 3.48
C GLY A 30 7.54 -13.52 4.48
N LYS A 31 7.88 -13.37 5.76
CA LYS A 31 6.93 -13.33 6.87
C LYS A 31 6.58 -11.92 7.31
N LYS A 32 7.46 -10.96 7.06
CA LYS A 32 7.33 -9.59 7.57
C LYS A 32 6.95 -8.63 6.44
N PHE A 33 6.07 -7.71 6.78
CA PHE A 33 5.56 -6.70 5.86
C PHE A 33 5.62 -5.34 6.54
N TYR A 34 5.88 -4.31 5.75
CA TYR A 34 5.79 -2.94 6.23
C TYR A 34 4.48 -2.35 5.72
N VAL A 35 3.57 -2.07 6.66
CA VAL A 35 2.31 -1.40 6.35
C VAL A 35 2.51 0.08 6.62
N THR A 36 2.32 0.92 5.60
CA THR A 36 2.60 2.35 5.70
C THR A 36 1.75 3.16 4.71
N SER A 37 1.98 4.46 4.70
CA SER A 37 1.39 5.40 3.75
C SER A 37 2.26 6.65 3.66
N ALA A 38 2.36 7.22 2.48
CA ALA A 38 2.98 8.53 2.30
C ALA A 38 1.95 9.65 2.40
N SER A 39 0.77 9.45 1.80
CA SER A 39 -0.31 10.43 1.77
C SER A 39 -1.22 10.40 3.01
N GLY A 40 -1.35 9.22 3.64
CA GLY A 40 -2.28 9.01 4.73
C GLY A 40 -3.71 8.70 4.28
N ASP A 41 -3.99 8.68 2.97
CA ASP A 41 -5.34 8.43 2.44
C ASP A 41 -5.61 6.98 2.08
N HIS A 42 -4.59 6.14 2.04
CA HIS A 42 -4.69 4.70 1.81
C HIS A 42 -3.50 3.99 2.46
N ALA A 43 -3.62 2.68 2.63
CA ALA A 43 -2.53 1.87 3.17
C ALA A 43 -1.77 1.17 2.03
N ARG A 44 -0.47 1.03 2.19
CA ARG A 44 0.37 0.18 1.34
C ARG A 44 0.95 -0.94 2.18
N VAL A 45 0.95 -2.14 1.63
CA VAL A 45 1.53 -3.31 2.29
C VAL A 45 2.70 -3.77 1.45
N TYR A 46 3.90 -3.50 1.94
CA TYR A 46 5.14 -3.90 1.26
C TYR A 46 5.69 -5.17 1.89
N PRO A 47 6.04 -6.20 1.10
CA PRO A 47 6.99 -7.20 1.60
C PRO A 47 8.21 -6.46 2.16
N LEU A 48 8.72 -6.88 3.31
CA LEU A 48 9.82 -6.13 3.95
C LEU A 48 11.03 -5.98 3.04
N LYS A 49 11.35 -7.00 2.26
CA LYS A 49 12.41 -6.93 1.25
C LYS A 49 12.22 -5.80 0.25
N VAL A 50 10.99 -5.62 -0.23
CA VAL A 50 10.66 -4.53 -1.19
C VAL A 50 10.82 -3.18 -0.50
N TRP A 51 10.37 -3.06 0.74
CA TRP A 51 10.55 -1.83 1.51
C TRP A 51 12.02 -1.52 1.76
N GLU A 52 12.83 -2.52 2.08
CA GLU A 52 14.27 -2.36 2.27
C GLU A 52 14.99 -1.86 1.01
N GLU A 53 14.54 -2.26 -0.17
CA GLU A 53 15.05 -1.72 -1.44
C GLU A 53 14.76 -0.21 -1.57
N ILE A 54 13.57 0.21 -1.15
CA ILE A 54 13.21 1.63 -1.10
C ILE A 54 14.10 2.37 -0.11
N GLU A 55 14.29 1.81 1.07
CA GLU A 55 15.17 2.39 2.10
C GLU A 55 16.60 2.55 1.59
N GLN A 56 17.13 1.57 0.87
CA GLN A 56 18.46 1.66 0.27
C GLN A 56 18.57 2.81 -0.73
N LYS A 57 17.54 3.02 -1.54
CA LYS A 57 17.49 4.16 -2.48
C LYS A 57 17.46 5.49 -1.73
N LEU A 58 16.67 5.56 -0.66
CA LEU A 58 16.60 6.75 0.18
C LEU A 58 17.92 7.03 0.90
N ALA A 59 18.59 5.99 1.36
CA ALA A 59 19.87 6.11 2.07
C ALA A 59 20.97 6.74 1.20
N LYS A 60 20.88 6.61 -0.12
CA LYS A 60 21.84 7.23 -1.07
C LYS A 60 21.66 8.73 -1.22
N LYS A 61 20.54 9.29 -0.81
CA LYS A 61 20.28 10.72 -0.87
C LYS A 61 20.78 11.40 0.39
N SER A 62 21.16 12.69 0.25
CA SER A 62 21.57 13.50 1.39
C SER A 62 20.50 13.52 2.47
N SER A 63 20.93 13.51 3.74
CA SER A 63 20.01 13.67 4.88
C SER A 63 19.33 15.05 4.90
N TYR A 64 19.84 16.01 4.16
CA TYR A 64 19.23 17.35 4.01
C TYR A 64 18.24 17.43 2.86
N ASN A 65 18.06 16.36 2.06
CA ASN A 65 17.12 16.38 0.94
C ASN A 65 15.68 16.53 1.47
N PRO A 66 14.96 17.61 1.10
CA PRO A 66 13.62 17.85 1.66
C PRO A 66 12.59 16.78 1.30
N ALA A 67 12.64 16.24 0.09
CA ALA A 67 11.71 15.19 -0.33
C ALA A 67 11.94 13.91 0.47
N LYS A 68 13.19 13.52 0.70
CA LYS A 68 13.55 12.39 1.54
C LYS A 68 13.03 12.56 2.97
N GLN A 69 13.24 13.74 3.56
CA GLN A 69 12.79 14.05 4.91
C GLN A 69 11.27 13.94 5.04
N LYS A 70 10.52 14.50 4.09
CA LYS A 70 9.06 14.42 4.06
C LYS A 70 8.58 12.97 3.94
N TYR A 71 9.17 12.23 3.03
CA TYR A 71 8.80 10.85 2.78
C TYR A 71 9.01 9.98 4.02
N LEU A 72 10.18 10.08 4.63
CA LEU A 72 10.51 9.32 5.85
C LEU A 72 9.62 9.73 7.04
N ALA A 73 9.36 11.03 7.21
CA ALA A 73 8.49 11.50 8.28
C ALA A 73 7.09 10.86 8.18
N ARG A 74 6.52 10.84 6.98
CA ARG A 74 5.18 10.27 6.75
C ARG A 74 5.17 8.76 6.83
N THR A 75 6.09 8.09 6.17
CA THR A 75 6.11 6.63 6.14
C THR A 75 6.48 6.01 7.49
N ASN A 76 7.20 6.74 8.34
CA ASN A 76 7.43 6.32 9.73
C ASN A 76 6.21 6.61 10.60
N TYR A 77 5.57 7.76 10.44
CA TYR A 77 4.39 8.11 11.23
C TYR A 77 3.25 7.11 11.07
N TYR A 78 2.98 6.69 9.84
CA TYR A 78 1.93 5.74 9.52
C TYR A 78 2.41 4.28 9.56
N GLY A 79 3.69 4.04 9.66
CA GLY A 79 4.30 2.74 9.39
C GLY A 79 4.44 1.82 10.58
N GLN A 80 4.31 0.52 10.30
CA GLN A 80 4.57 -0.53 11.28
C GLN A 80 4.94 -1.83 10.56
N VAL A 81 5.96 -2.53 11.09
CA VAL A 81 6.26 -3.88 10.63
C VAL A 81 5.25 -4.83 11.23
N VAL A 82 4.63 -5.65 10.40
CA VAL A 82 3.62 -6.62 10.82
C VAL A 82 3.88 -7.98 10.19
N GLU A 83 3.26 -9.01 10.73
CA GLU A 83 3.23 -10.35 10.14
C GLU A 83 1.79 -10.70 9.77
N VAL A 84 1.61 -11.54 8.76
CA VAL A 84 0.30 -12.11 8.45
C VAL A 84 -0.03 -13.13 9.55
N ASP A 85 -1.20 -13.03 10.15
CA ASP A 85 -1.62 -13.95 11.20
C ASP A 85 -2.03 -15.32 10.64
N GLY A 86 -2.34 -16.28 11.53
CA GLY A 86 -2.71 -17.63 11.14
C GLY A 86 -3.99 -17.74 10.32
N GLN A 87 -4.79 -16.67 10.27
CA GLN A 87 -6.02 -16.61 9.47
C GLN A 87 -5.86 -15.76 8.21
N GLY A 88 -4.63 -15.38 7.86
CA GLY A 88 -4.34 -14.60 6.67
C GLY A 88 -4.68 -13.12 6.77
N ARG A 89 -4.68 -12.56 7.99
CA ARG A 89 -5.03 -11.16 8.22
C ARG A 89 -3.80 -10.30 8.51
N ILE A 90 -3.85 -9.04 8.09
CA ILE A 90 -2.82 -8.04 8.34
C ILE A 90 -3.43 -6.91 9.15
N LEU A 91 -2.71 -6.47 10.20
CA LEU A 91 -3.11 -5.34 11.02
C LEU A 91 -2.74 -4.03 10.33
N ILE A 92 -3.72 -3.12 10.22
CA ILE A 92 -3.47 -1.75 9.80
C ILE A 92 -3.16 -0.93 11.05
N PRO A 93 -2.03 -0.21 11.12
CA PRO A 93 -1.69 0.60 12.31
C PRO A 93 -2.80 1.59 12.67
N PRO A 94 -3.06 1.80 13.97
CA PRO A 94 -4.19 2.64 14.40
C PRO A 94 -4.20 4.05 13.82
N VAL A 95 -3.05 4.70 13.73
CA VAL A 95 -2.94 6.05 13.16
C VAL A 95 -3.35 6.05 11.70
N LEU A 96 -2.91 5.06 10.93
CA LEU A 96 -3.25 4.92 9.53
C LEU A 96 -4.72 4.53 9.33
N ARG A 97 -5.26 3.68 10.20
CA ARG A 97 -6.69 3.33 10.18
C ARG A 97 -7.58 4.56 10.25
N GLU A 98 -7.27 5.47 11.15
CA GLU A 98 -8.04 6.70 11.31
C GLU A 98 -7.87 7.61 10.11
N SER A 99 -6.63 7.89 9.72
CA SER A 99 -6.31 8.78 8.61
C SER A 99 -6.91 8.32 7.29
N ALA A 100 -6.82 7.04 6.98
CA ALA A 100 -7.27 6.45 5.73
C ALA A 100 -8.72 5.95 5.77
N GLN A 101 -9.42 6.12 6.90
CA GLN A 101 -10.79 5.61 7.07
C GLN A 101 -10.88 4.10 6.79
N MET A 102 -9.93 3.34 7.36
CA MET A 102 -9.86 1.88 7.20
C MET A 102 -10.86 1.21 8.14
N LYS A 103 -12.12 1.29 7.78
CA LYS A 103 -13.25 0.65 8.48
C LYS A 103 -14.29 0.24 7.46
N GLY A 104 -14.99 -0.87 7.73
CA GLY A 104 -15.99 -1.39 6.82
C GLY A 104 -15.37 -1.94 5.54
N GLU A 105 -16.01 -1.65 4.42
CA GLU A 105 -15.61 -2.18 3.12
C GLU A 105 -14.36 -1.47 2.57
N VAL A 106 -13.41 -2.26 2.12
CA VAL A 106 -12.16 -1.79 1.50
C VAL A 106 -11.91 -2.55 0.21
N ASP A 107 -11.02 -1.99 -0.62
CA ASP A 107 -10.47 -2.67 -1.80
C ASP A 107 -9.02 -3.00 -1.53
N VAL A 108 -8.65 -4.25 -1.76
CA VAL A 108 -7.26 -4.71 -1.71
C VAL A 108 -6.78 -4.87 -3.15
N GLN A 109 -5.84 -4.04 -3.54
CA GLN A 109 -5.40 -3.93 -4.92
C GLN A 109 -3.94 -4.35 -5.06
N GLY A 110 -3.67 -5.18 -6.07
CA GLY A 110 -2.30 -5.53 -6.44
C GLY A 110 -1.62 -4.37 -7.16
N ASN A 111 -0.40 -4.07 -6.76
CA ASN A 111 0.41 -3.03 -7.42
C ASN A 111 1.81 -3.58 -7.70
N LEU A 112 1.86 -4.64 -8.48
CA LEU A 112 3.05 -5.36 -8.92
C LEU A 112 3.82 -6.02 -7.77
N THR A 113 4.53 -5.27 -6.95
CA THR A 113 5.38 -5.79 -5.86
C THR A 113 4.82 -5.56 -4.47
N TYR A 114 3.73 -4.82 -4.36
CA TYR A 114 3.09 -4.52 -3.07
C TYR A 114 1.58 -4.41 -3.24
N LEU A 115 0.85 -4.29 -2.13
CA LEU A 115 -0.60 -4.09 -2.14
C LEU A 115 -0.94 -2.67 -1.73
N GLN A 116 -2.05 -2.17 -2.29
CA GLN A 116 -2.71 -0.97 -1.79
C GLN A 116 -4.05 -1.39 -1.19
N ILE A 117 -4.42 -0.77 -0.08
CA ILE A 117 -5.72 -0.99 0.56
C ILE A 117 -6.39 0.37 0.71
N TRP A 118 -7.57 0.50 0.12
CA TRP A 118 -8.34 1.73 0.11
C TRP A 118 -9.70 1.53 0.74
N ASN A 119 -10.16 2.52 1.49
CA ASN A 119 -11.59 2.63 1.79
C ASN A 119 -12.34 2.61 0.46
N HIS A 120 -13.35 1.75 0.34
CA HIS A 120 -14.03 1.53 -0.93
C HIS A 120 -14.60 2.83 -1.54
N ALA A 121 -15.33 3.62 -0.76
CA ALA A 121 -15.93 4.87 -1.24
C ALA A 121 -14.85 5.87 -1.69
N ARG A 122 -13.77 6.00 -0.94
CA ARG A 122 -12.64 6.86 -1.30
C ARG A 122 -11.95 6.41 -2.58
N PHE A 123 -11.83 5.11 -2.75
CA PHE A 123 -11.20 4.57 -3.96
C PHE A 123 -12.00 4.93 -5.21
N LEU A 124 -13.32 4.78 -5.15
CA LEU A 124 -14.19 5.17 -6.26
C LEU A 124 -14.10 6.67 -6.58
N GLU A 125 -14.02 7.52 -5.55
CA GLU A 125 -13.77 8.95 -5.75
C GLU A 125 -12.45 9.22 -6.45
N GLN A 126 -11.39 8.52 -6.07
CA GLN A 126 -10.08 8.67 -6.70
C GLN A 126 -10.11 8.27 -8.17
N LEU A 127 -10.76 7.17 -8.50
CA LEU A 127 -10.92 6.74 -9.88
C LEU A 127 -11.66 7.79 -10.71
N ASN A 128 -12.74 8.34 -10.17
CA ASN A 128 -13.57 9.31 -10.88
C ASN A 128 -12.87 10.66 -11.06
N ARG A 129 -12.04 11.07 -10.10
CA ARG A 129 -11.29 12.34 -10.16
C ARG A 129 -10.06 12.28 -11.04
N ASN A 130 -9.54 11.09 -11.29
CA ASN A 130 -8.27 10.91 -12.00
C ASN A 130 -8.45 9.99 -13.22
N PRO A 131 -9.25 10.42 -14.22
CA PRO A 131 -9.36 9.65 -15.45
C PRO A 131 -8.06 9.70 -16.24
N ILE A 132 -7.84 8.71 -17.08
CA ILE A 132 -6.70 8.70 -17.98
C ILE A 132 -6.86 9.86 -18.99
N THR A 133 -5.80 10.65 -19.11
CA THR A 133 -5.77 11.83 -20.00
C THR A 133 -5.03 11.52 -21.31
N ALA A 134 -5.11 12.43 -22.28
CA ALA A 134 -4.35 12.32 -23.52
C ALA A 134 -2.83 12.32 -23.28
N GLU A 135 -2.35 13.07 -22.28
CA GLU A 135 -0.94 13.08 -21.88
C GLU A 135 -0.52 11.72 -21.30
N ASP A 136 -1.40 11.11 -20.50
CA ASP A 136 -1.15 9.78 -19.95
C ASP A 136 -1.03 8.75 -21.09
N GLU A 137 -1.90 8.83 -22.10
CA GLU A 137 -1.86 7.93 -23.27
C GLU A 137 -0.54 8.04 -24.03
N LYS A 138 -0.01 9.26 -24.16
CA LYS A 138 1.31 9.45 -24.79
C LYS A 138 2.42 8.78 -23.98
N ALA A 139 2.34 8.88 -22.66
CA ALA A 139 3.30 8.22 -21.78
C ALA A 139 3.20 6.69 -21.92
N PHE A 140 2.00 6.15 -22.08
CA PHE A 140 1.80 4.70 -22.31
C PHE A 140 2.39 4.27 -23.66
N ASP A 141 2.21 5.06 -24.69
CA ASP A 141 2.81 4.79 -26.01
C ASP A 141 4.34 4.68 -25.92
N GLU A 142 4.96 5.56 -25.15
CA GLU A 142 6.42 5.52 -24.90
C GLU A 142 6.84 4.25 -24.17
N LEU A 143 5.96 3.68 -23.35
CA LEU A 143 6.21 2.41 -22.65
C LEU A 143 5.86 1.19 -23.52
N GLY A 144 5.25 1.40 -24.67
CA GLY A 144 4.84 0.33 -25.57
C GLY A 144 3.56 -0.40 -25.17
N ILE A 145 2.68 0.28 -24.44
CA ILE A 145 1.40 -0.30 -23.98
C ILE A 145 0.21 0.45 -24.55
#